data_19ef84190411d198860e9b8b0d02f431
#
_entry.id   19ef84190411d198860e9b8b0d02f431
#
_cell.length_a   1.000
_cell.length_b   1.000
_cell.length_c   1.000
_cell.angle_alpha   90.00
_cell.angle_beta   90.00
_cell.angle_gamma   90.00
#
_symmetry.space_group_name_H-M   'P 1'
#
loop_
_entity.id
_entity.type
_entity.pdbx_description
1 polymer ?
#
loop_
_entity_poly.entity_id
_entity_poly.type
_entity_poly.pdbx_seq_one_letter_code
_entity_poly.pdbx_strand_id
1 'polypeptide(L)'
;VSKRILKLLLNPLSLLGCIVAVIGFGASLFALVVDLLRGSSSPYQGLLTFVFFPSIFIVGLCLVLAGAGLEARRRRRLEREQREWKPALDPSTKRHRRILFGLGAFAAVALLVSLVGAYHAFEFTESAEFCGELCHTPMEPQYVAYLHSPHASVECTSCHVGPGIRGVIEAKMAGLHQLVQMARSNFPRPIFASERKVEITSEACERCHWREHLWAPRFDGYSRFGYDLRSTRRSFHLLTNPSGSRRFGTERAPAHWHAEDEAISFRAADARKQSIPWVKVVRRDGTSVTYEDPEAMAKGAATLLPEESMECIDCHSRPAHQFPTPDEAIDRALNAGTIDSSLPAIKKAAVAALAKAYADGAAAGVRAEIEGFYGTNFEGSVLARQQTLEAAIREVTAIHERVAFPEMRVDWTTHPDNSGHREFPGCFRCHAGRHVSAEGKTLASDCGLCHRFYAPATDSRNLIELAADGSSLHPFSHANHGKVACWTCHSGTVSPYADCSTCHPAPATGKHAMRFECSVCHQPGLAKVSGTSC
;
A
#
# COMPACT_ATOMS: atom_id res chain seq x y z
N VAL A 1 -15.34 53.19 15.98
CA VAL A 1 -14.79 51.91 16.47
C VAL A 1 -13.26 51.85 16.33
N SER A 2 -12.69 52.34 15.23
CA SER A 2 -11.23 52.13 14.97
C SER A 2 -10.29 52.87 15.93
N LYS A 3 -10.58 54.09 16.34
CA LYS A 3 -9.71 54.86 17.25
C LYS A 3 -9.64 54.27 18.69
N ARG A 4 -10.70 53.63 19.16
CA ARG A 4 -10.72 53.00 20.48
C ARG A 4 -9.94 51.68 20.52
N ILE A 5 -10.04 50.86 19.50
CA ILE A 5 -9.32 49.60 19.39
C ILE A 5 -7.81 49.86 19.25
N LEU A 6 -7.42 50.79 18.38
CA LEU A 6 -6.01 51.12 18.16
C LEU A 6 -5.32 51.55 19.46
N LYS A 7 -6.02 52.31 20.31
CA LYS A 7 -5.49 52.74 21.61
C LYS A 7 -5.24 51.59 22.58
N LEU A 8 -5.99 50.49 22.48
CA LEU A 8 -5.83 49.29 23.30
C LEU A 8 -4.59 48.45 22.92
N LEU A 9 -4.13 48.57 21.68
CA LEU A 9 -2.92 47.88 21.20
C LEU A 9 -1.63 48.58 21.59
N LEU A 10 -1.71 49.83 22.09
CA LEU A 10 -0.58 50.67 22.42
C LEU A 10 -0.05 50.40 23.86
N ASN A 11 0.24 49.15 24.18
CA ASN A 11 0.78 48.72 25.47
C ASN A 11 2.03 47.85 25.29
N PRO A 12 2.89 47.69 26.32
CA PRO A 12 4.15 46.97 26.21
C PRO A 12 4.00 45.49 25.79
N LEU A 13 2.96 44.80 26.25
CA LEU A 13 2.75 43.39 25.90
C LEU A 13 2.35 43.24 24.44
N SER A 14 1.50 44.10 23.91
CA SER A 14 1.16 44.09 22.50
C SER A 14 2.38 44.47 21.62
N LEU A 15 3.24 45.38 22.07
CA LEU A 15 4.50 45.72 21.39
C LEU A 15 5.45 44.52 21.36
N LEU A 16 5.61 43.81 22.49
CA LEU A 16 6.37 42.56 22.55
C LEU A 16 5.80 41.52 21.61
N GLY A 17 4.48 41.36 21.58
CA GLY A 17 3.78 40.45 20.65
C GLY A 17 4.06 40.81 19.18
N CYS A 18 4.08 42.12 18.85
CA CYS A 18 4.48 42.57 17.51
C CYS A 18 5.92 42.19 17.17
N ILE A 19 6.86 42.38 18.11
CA ILE A 19 8.27 41.99 17.91
C ILE A 19 8.41 40.49 17.67
N VAL A 20 7.76 39.67 18.49
CA VAL A 20 7.77 38.22 18.34
C VAL A 20 7.16 37.78 16.99
N ALA A 21 6.05 38.40 16.59
CA ALA A 21 5.45 38.18 15.29
C ALA A 21 6.37 38.57 14.14
N VAL A 22 7.08 39.73 14.25
CA VAL A 22 8.10 40.16 13.27
C VAL A 22 9.20 39.13 13.11
N ILE A 23 9.73 38.65 14.25
CA ILE A 23 10.80 37.64 14.23
C ILE A 23 10.33 36.33 13.59
N GLY A 24 9.19 35.82 14.00
CA GLY A 24 8.63 34.58 13.44
C GLY A 24 8.37 34.71 11.93
N PHE A 25 7.81 35.83 11.50
CA PHE A 25 7.60 36.14 10.09
C PHE A 25 8.89 36.25 9.29
N GLY A 26 9.83 37.05 9.77
CA GLY A 26 11.12 37.24 9.12
C GLY A 26 11.90 35.94 8.98
N ALA A 27 11.88 35.10 10.00
CA ALA A 27 12.50 33.77 9.96
C ALA A 27 11.83 32.84 8.94
N SER A 28 10.48 32.86 8.87
CA SER A 28 9.73 32.09 7.84
C SER A 28 10.08 32.53 6.44
N LEU A 29 10.11 33.85 6.21
CA LEU A 29 10.46 34.43 4.90
C LEU A 29 11.91 34.11 4.52
N PHE A 30 12.85 34.26 5.44
CA PHE A 30 14.25 33.92 5.22
C PHE A 30 14.43 32.42 4.86
N ALA A 31 13.82 31.55 5.65
CA ALA A 31 13.89 30.12 5.39
C ALA A 31 13.27 29.73 4.04
N LEU A 32 12.14 30.35 3.65
CA LEU A 32 11.50 30.18 2.34
C LEU A 32 12.41 30.64 1.19
N VAL A 33 13.04 31.79 1.33
CA VAL A 33 13.98 32.31 0.30
C VAL A 33 15.21 31.40 0.16
N VAL A 34 15.76 30.92 1.28
CA VAL A 34 16.86 29.95 1.26
C VAL A 34 16.48 28.66 0.58
N ASP A 35 15.26 28.17 0.82
CA ASP A 35 14.72 26.94 0.22
C ASP A 35 14.57 27.09 -1.30
N LEU A 36 13.99 28.21 -1.74
CA LEU A 36 13.86 28.57 -3.17
C LEU A 36 15.20 28.71 -3.89
N LEU A 37 16.22 29.29 -3.23
CA LEU A 37 17.52 29.51 -3.86
C LEU A 37 18.42 28.26 -3.88
N ARG A 38 18.29 27.40 -2.90
CA ARG A 38 19.14 26.20 -2.75
C ARG A 38 18.55 24.95 -3.37
N GLY A 39 17.24 24.93 -3.69
CA GLY A 39 16.55 23.73 -4.17
C GLY A 39 16.66 22.57 -3.19
N SER A 40 16.60 22.88 -1.89
CA SER A 40 16.87 21.92 -0.82
C SER A 40 15.75 20.89 -0.74
N SER A 41 16.15 19.62 -0.78
CA SER A 41 15.26 18.45 -0.64
C SER A 41 15.19 17.91 0.79
N SER A 42 15.59 18.69 1.81
CA SER A 42 15.58 18.20 3.19
C SER A 42 14.21 18.38 3.86
N PRO A 43 13.53 17.29 4.26
CA PRO A 43 12.24 17.35 4.95
C PRO A 43 12.28 18.18 6.24
N TYR A 44 13.40 18.17 6.95
CA TYR A 44 13.60 18.94 8.18
C TYR A 44 13.58 20.45 7.97
N GLN A 45 14.07 20.91 6.82
CA GLN A 45 14.05 22.32 6.47
C GLN A 45 12.62 22.80 6.22
N GLY A 46 11.79 21.99 5.54
CA GLY A 46 10.36 22.25 5.38
C GLY A 46 9.64 22.36 6.73
N LEU A 47 9.95 21.49 7.70
CA LEU A 47 9.36 21.56 9.04
C LEU A 47 9.69 22.87 9.77
N LEU A 48 10.92 23.34 9.66
CA LEU A 48 11.33 24.65 10.23
C LEU A 48 10.61 25.80 9.55
N THR A 49 10.55 25.79 8.22
CA THR A 49 9.98 26.88 7.41
C THR A 49 8.48 27.00 7.58
N PHE A 50 7.76 25.86 7.58
CA PHE A 50 6.29 25.86 7.47
C PHE A 50 5.56 25.55 8.79
N VAL A 51 6.26 25.03 9.81
CA VAL A 51 5.63 24.71 11.10
C VAL A 51 6.23 25.54 12.23
N PHE A 52 7.54 25.47 12.45
CA PHE A 52 8.18 26.07 13.61
C PHE A 52 8.12 27.61 13.61
N PHE A 53 8.59 28.25 12.54
CA PHE A 53 8.60 29.71 12.45
C PHE A 53 7.21 30.34 12.37
N PRO A 54 6.23 29.79 11.62
CA PRO A 54 4.85 30.25 11.68
C PRO A 54 4.21 30.13 13.07
N SER A 55 4.59 29.11 13.85
CA SER A 55 4.10 28.99 15.22
C SER A 55 4.57 30.14 16.12
N ILE A 56 5.81 30.61 15.95
CA ILE A 56 6.33 31.80 16.65
C ILE A 56 5.52 33.04 16.27
N PHE A 57 5.16 33.18 14.99
CA PHE A 57 4.32 34.27 14.50
C PHE A 57 2.94 34.25 15.17
N ILE A 58 2.31 33.09 15.26
CA ILE A 58 1.00 32.91 15.91
C ILE A 58 1.08 33.26 17.41
N VAL A 59 2.14 32.82 18.09
CA VAL A 59 2.39 33.19 19.51
C VAL A 59 2.49 34.70 19.65
N GLY A 60 3.20 35.38 18.73
CA GLY A 60 3.27 36.82 18.71
C GLY A 60 1.90 37.48 18.57
N LEU A 61 1.04 37.01 17.68
CA LEU A 61 -0.34 37.50 17.55
C LEU A 61 -1.17 37.27 18.81
N CYS A 62 -1.03 36.12 19.46
CA CYS A 62 -1.69 35.82 20.72
C CYS A 62 -1.28 36.83 21.83
N LEU A 63 0.01 37.17 21.90
CA LEU A 63 0.51 38.18 22.85
C LEU A 63 -0.06 39.59 22.55
N VAL A 64 -0.21 39.95 21.27
CA VAL A 64 -0.86 41.19 20.87
C VAL A 64 -2.29 41.25 21.39
N LEU A 65 -3.06 40.18 21.18
CA LEU A 65 -4.46 40.11 21.63
C LEU A 65 -4.57 40.09 23.16
N ALA A 66 -3.69 39.35 23.83
CA ALA A 66 -3.63 39.31 25.30
C ALA A 66 -3.31 40.70 25.87
N GLY A 67 -2.34 41.38 25.29
CA GLY A 67 -1.98 42.75 25.68
C GLY A 67 -3.15 43.73 25.51
N ALA A 68 -3.86 43.67 24.40
CA ALA A 68 -5.07 44.45 24.17
C ALA A 68 -6.17 44.17 25.20
N GLY A 69 -6.37 42.86 25.53
CA GLY A 69 -7.35 42.46 26.54
C GLY A 69 -7.03 42.96 27.95
N LEU A 70 -5.74 42.88 28.36
CA LEU A 70 -5.29 43.41 29.63
C LEU A 70 -5.41 44.96 29.71
N GLU A 71 -5.06 45.66 28.65
CA GLU A 71 -5.19 47.12 28.58
C GLU A 71 -6.68 47.53 28.60
N ALA A 72 -7.56 46.79 27.97
CA ALA A 72 -8.99 47.00 28.05
C ALA A 72 -9.52 46.84 29.51
N ARG A 73 -9.01 45.86 30.26
CA ARG A 73 -9.35 45.67 31.69
C ARG A 73 -8.80 46.82 32.52
N ARG A 74 -7.53 47.22 32.29
CA ARG A 74 -6.91 48.33 32.99
C ARG A 74 -7.67 49.65 32.77
N ARG A 75 -8.07 49.90 31.52
CA ARG A 75 -8.86 51.06 31.18
C ARG A 75 -10.21 51.07 31.93
N ARG A 76 -10.94 50.00 31.92
CA ARG A 76 -12.23 49.88 32.67
C ARG A 76 -12.06 50.12 34.15
N ARG A 77 -10.92 49.70 34.72
CA ARG A 77 -10.59 49.95 36.13
C ARG A 77 -10.33 51.44 36.40
N LEU A 78 -9.50 52.10 35.58
CA LEU A 78 -9.22 53.54 35.68
C LEU A 78 -10.48 54.40 35.44
N GLU A 79 -11.33 54.00 34.49
CA GLU A 79 -12.63 54.70 34.30
C GLU A 79 -13.51 54.61 35.55
N ARG A 80 -13.50 53.47 36.27
CA ARG A 80 -14.23 53.35 37.59
C ARG A 80 -13.60 54.20 38.68
N GLU A 81 -12.30 54.43 38.65
CA GLU A 81 -11.52 55.24 39.58
C GLU A 81 -11.53 56.74 39.19
N GLN A 82 -12.25 57.16 38.13
CA GLN A 82 -12.32 58.53 37.56
C GLN A 82 -10.96 59.12 37.17
N ARG A 83 -9.99 58.24 36.83
CA ARG A 83 -8.63 58.65 36.37
C ARG A 83 -8.55 58.68 34.86
N GLU A 84 -7.87 59.71 34.31
CA GLU A 84 -7.59 59.79 32.89
C GLU A 84 -6.67 58.69 32.41
N TRP A 85 -7.14 57.90 31.43
CA TRP A 85 -6.30 56.91 30.75
C TRP A 85 -5.60 57.54 29.53
N LYS A 86 -4.27 57.38 29.42
CA LYS A 86 -3.47 57.82 28.28
C LYS A 86 -2.75 56.62 27.66
N PRO A 87 -2.85 56.40 26.32
CA PRO A 87 -2.13 55.34 25.65
C PRO A 87 -0.64 55.64 25.58
N ALA A 88 0.20 54.57 25.55
CA ALA A 88 1.64 54.69 25.46
C ALA A 88 2.11 55.31 24.10
N LEU A 89 1.32 55.12 23.05
CA LEU A 89 1.50 55.77 21.74
C LEU A 89 0.29 56.66 21.42
N ASP A 90 0.51 57.96 21.26
CA ASP A 90 -0.55 58.91 20.95
C ASP A 90 -0.63 59.15 19.43
N PRO A 91 -1.73 58.75 18.75
CA PRO A 91 -1.91 58.89 17.30
C PRO A 91 -1.96 60.38 16.84
N SER A 92 -2.12 61.33 17.75
CA SER A 92 -2.16 62.74 17.42
C SER A 92 -0.78 63.29 17.02
N THR A 93 0.29 62.65 17.47
CA THR A 93 1.68 63.06 17.13
C THR A 93 2.11 62.45 15.79
N LYS A 94 2.73 63.28 14.92
CA LYS A 94 3.24 62.86 13.60
C LYS A 94 4.17 61.64 13.70
N ARG A 95 5.03 61.59 14.73
CA ARG A 95 5.97 60.49 14.96
C ARG A 95 5.25 59.19 15.24
N HIS A 96 4.31 59.17 16.19
CA HIS A 96 3.57 57.98 16.55
C HIS A 96 2.66 57.49 15.40
N ARG A 97 2.10 58.42 14.62
CA ARG A 97 1.32 58.08 13.43
C ARG A 97 2.14 57.34 12.37
N ARG A 98 3.40 57.75 12.12
CA ARG A 98 4.31 57.06 11.21
C ARG A 98 4.64 55.64 11.71
N ILE A 99 4.89 55.51 13.03
CA ILE A 99 5.15 54.20 13.67
C ILE A 99 3.93 53.29 13.51
N LEU A 100 2.74 53.79 13.79
CA LEU A 100 1.50 53.00 13.66
C LEU A 100 1.18 52.61 12.22
N PHE A 101 1.46 53.52 11.25
CA PHE A 101 1.32 53.21 9.83
C PHE A 101 2.32 52.14 9.40
N GLY A 102 3.58 52.23 9.82
CA GLY A 102 4.61 51.22 9.55
C GLY A 102 4.28 49.88 10.14
N LEU A 103 3.76 49.81 11.39
CA LEU A 103 3.30 48.59 12.02
C LEU A 103 2.10 47.99 11.29
N GLY A 104 1.17 48.82 10.82
CA GLY A 104 0.01 48.38 10.06
C GLY A 104 0.37 47.81 8.69
N ALA A 105 1.27 48.48 7.96
CA ALA A 105 1.78 48.03 6.68
C ALA A 105 2.55 46.71 6.84
N PHE A 106 3.41 46.63 7.88
CA PHE A 106 4.13 45.43 8.23
C PHE A 106 3.16 44.28 8.55
N ALA A 107 2.13 44.50 9.38
CA ALA A 107 1.15 43.49 9.71
C ALA A 107 0.38 42.96 8.47
N ALA A 108 0.08 43.86 7.51
CA ALA A 108 -0.57 43.48 6.25
C ALA A 108 0.35 42.60 5.39
N VAL A 109 1.64 42.95 5.26
CA VAL A 109 2.61 42.11 4.53
C VAL A 109 2.82 40.79 5.26
N ALA A 110 2.93 40.80 6.59
CA ALA A 110 3.07 39.62 7.40
C ALA A 110 1.87 38.65 7.21
N LEU A 111 0.67 39.20 7.20
CA LEU A 111 -0.55 38.40 6.96
C LEU A 111 -0.52 37.74 5.57
N LEU A 112 -0.18 38.50 4.53
CA LEU A 112 -0.10 37.99 3.16
C LEU A 112 0.91 36.83 3.06
N VAL A 113 2.11 37.01 3.59
CA VAL A 113 3.16 35.97 3.54
C VAL A 113 2.77 34.77 4.40
N SER A 114 2.11 34.99 5.55
CA SER A 114 1.61 33.88 6.38
C SER A 114 0.52 33.08 5.66
N LEU A 115 -0.35 33.73 4.88
CA LEU A 115 -1.36 33.04 4.07
C LEU A 115 -0.71 32.20 2.97
N VAL A 116 0.26 32.75 2.25
CA VAL A 116 1.02 32.02 1.22
C VAL A 116 1.82 30.89 1.87
N GLY A 117 2.50 31.15 2.97
CA GLY A 117 3.24 30.12 3.71
C GLY A 117 2.34 29.02 4.26
N ALA A 118 1.16 29.35 4.78
CA ALA A 118 0.19 28.37 5.25
C ALA A 118 -0.34 27.51 4.10
N TYR A 119 -0.56 28.09 2.93
CA TYR A 119 -0.94 27.34 1.73
C TYR A 119 0.13 26.31 1.33
N HIS A 120 1.39 26.75 1.21
CA HIS A 120 2.49 25.84 0.89
C HIS A 120 2.76 24.81 1.99
N ALA A 121 2.60 25.18 3.25
CA ALA A 121 2.70 24.23 4.36
C ALA A 121 1.60 23.16 4.27
N PHE A 122 0.38 23.56 3.93
CA PHE A 122 -0.72 22.63 3.70
C PHE A 122 -0.40 21.68 2.54
N GLU A 123 -0.03 22.22 1.37
CA GLU A 123 0.36 21.46 0.18
C GLU A 123 1.51 20.47 0.48
N PHE A 124 2.56 20.93 1.17
CA PHE A 124 3.65 20.06 1.61
C PHE A 124 3.18 18.93 2.53
N THR A 125 2.31 19.20 3.51
CA THR A 125 1.79 18.17 4.41
C THR A 125 0.80 17.20 3.75
N GLU A 126 0.39 17.46 2.52
CA GLU A 126 -0.40 16.54 1.69
C GLU A 126 0.48 15.69 0.75
N SER A 127 1.74 16.07 0.55
CA SER A 127 2.63 15.43 -0.41
C SER A 127 3.07 14.01 0.03
N ALA A 128 3.46 13.20 -0.95
CA ALA A 128 3.97 11.86 -0.72
C ALA A 128 5.33 11.88 0.01
N GLU A 129 6.16 12.88 -0.27
CA GLU A 129 7.46 13.11 0.37
C GLU A 129 7.30 13.37 1.86
N PHE A 130 6.33 14.22 2.25
CA PHE A 130 6.04 14.45 3.67
C PHE A 130 5.66 13.15 4.39
N CYS A 131 4.77 12.38 3.79
CA CYS A 131 4.30 11.12 4.40
C CYS A 131 5.38 10.03 4.42
N GLY A 132 6.17 9.92 3.35
CA GLY A 132 7.15 8.84 3.16
C GLY A 132 8.52 9.16 3.73
N GLU A 133 9.03 10.40 3.53
CA GLU A 133 10.40 10.74 3.91
C GLU A 133 10.51 11.34 5.32
N LEU A 134 9.53 12.13 5.76
CA LEU A 134 9.54 12.66 7.12
C LEU A 134 9.31 11.54 8.16
N CYS A 135 8.41 10.62 7.86
CA CYS A 135 8.13 9.44 8.68
C CYS A 135 8.91 8.21 8.16
N HIS A 136 10.17 8.38 7.74
CA HIS A 136 10.96 7.39 7.01
C HIS A 136 10.90 5.98 7.58
N THR A 137 11.19 5.76 8.86
CA THR A 137 11.21 4.41 9.44
C THR A 137 9.84 3.72 9.39
N PRO A 138 8.74 4.26 9.98
CA PRO A 138 7.47 3.55 9.98
C PRO A 138 6.78 3.49 8.61
N MET A 139 7.10 4.42 7.72
CA MET A 139 6.46 4.51 6.39
C MET A 139 7.32 3.96 5.26
N GLU A 140 8.59 3.65 5.48
CA GLU A 140 9.51 3.16 4.45
C GLU A 140 8.93 2.00 3.62
N PRO A 141 8.38 0.93 4.22
CA PRO A 141 7.83 -0.16 3.41
C PRO A 141 6.71 0.30 2.49
N GLN A 142 5.81 1.13 3.01
CA GLN A 142 4.66 1.60 2.26
C GLN A 142 5.07 2.62 1.18
N TYR A 143 6.03 3.49 1.48
CA TYR A 143 6.52 4.50 0.54
C TYR A 143 7.31 3.87 -0.61
N VAL A 144 8.22 2.94 -0.31
CA VAL A 144 8.96 2.20 -1.36
C VAL A 144 7.99 1.41 -2.24
N ALA A 145 7.03 0.70 -1.67
CA ALA A 145 6.02 -0.02 -2.43
C ALA A 145 5.17 0.92 -3.30
N TYR A 146 4.77 2.08 -2.78
CA TYR A 146 4.04 3.12 -3.51
C TYR A 146 4.81 3.64 -4.72
N LEU A 147 6.10 3.97 -4.57
CA LEU A 147 6.94 4.47 -5.68
C LEU A 147 7.05 3.49 -6.86
N HIS A 148 6.84 2.19 -6.60
CA HIS A 148 6.88 1.12 -7.61
C HIS A 148 5.48 0.64 -8.03
N SER A 149 4.42 1.35 -7.62
CA SER A 149 3.03 0.99 -7.91
C SER A 149 2.48 1.77 -9.12
N PRO A 150 1.38 1.31 -9.74
CA PRO A 150 0.65 2.08 -10.74
C PRO A 150 0.10 3.42 -10.21
N HIS A 151 0.04 3.60 -8.90
CA HIS A 151 -0.46 4.80 -8.23
C HIS A 151 0.64 5.73 -7.74
N ALA A 152 1.89 5.58 -8.19
CA ALA A 152 3.04 6.40 -7.77
C ALA A 152 2.90 7.92 -8.04
N SER A 153 1.93 8.33 -8.87
CA SER A 153 1.60 9.73 -9.14
C SER A 153 0.36 10.23 -8.40
N VAL A 154 -0.27 9.39 -7.57
CA VAL A 154 -1.48 9.73 -6.80
C VAL A 154 -1.07 10.06 -5.37
N GLU A 155 -1.42 11.25 -4.90
CA GLU A 155 -1.09 11.66 -3.54
C GLU A 155 -1.68 10.74 -2.49
N CYS A 156 -0.94 10.50 -1.40
CA CYS A 156 -1.35 9.63 -0.30
C CYS A 156 -2.70 10.05 0.30
N THR A 157 -2.92 11.35 0.38
CA THR A 157 -4.13 11.95 0.95
C THR A 157 -5.38 11.68 0.12
N SER A 158 -5.23 11.42 -1.19
CA SER A 158 -6.36 11.08 -2.06
C SER A 158 -7.11 9.81 -1.62
N CYS A 159 -6.39 8.87 -0.96
CA CYS A 159 -6.95 7.64 -0.42
C CYS A 159 -7.07 7.65 1.10
N HIS A 160 -6.11 8.31 1.81
CA HIS A 160 -5.99 8.23 3.26
C HIS A 160 -6.65 9.38 4.03
N VAL A 161 -7.23 10.35 3.34
CA VAL A 161 -7.99 11.45 3.94
C VAL A 161 -9.45 11.35 3.53
N GLY A 162 -10.32 11.23 4.50
CA GLY A 162 -11.76 11.18 4.26
C GLY A 162 -12.30 12.46 3.62
N PRO A 163 -13.50 12.43 3.02
CA PRO A 163 -14.08 13.57 2.31
C PRO A 163 -14.41 14.73 3.25
N GLY A 164 -14.27 15.94 2.72
CA GLY A 164 -14.67 17.17 3.37
C GLY A 164 -13.78 17.62 4.53
N ILE A 165 -14.16 18.74 5.15
CA ILE A 165 -13.37 19.38 6.22
C ILE A 165 -13.19 18.48 7.45
N ARG A 166 -14.16 17.62 7.74
CA ARG A 166 -14.10 16.69 8.86
C ARG A 166 -13.00 15.66 8.65
N GLY A 167 -12.91 15.05 7.46
CA GLY A 167 -11.86 14.10 7.11
C GLY A 167 -10.46 14.72 7.22
N VAL A 168 -10.30 15.97 6.74
CA VAL A 168 -9.05 16.70 6.86
C VAL A 168 -8.67 16.94 8.33
N ILE A 169 -9.59 17.39 9.18
CA ILE A 169 -9.32 17.63 10.60
C ILE A 169 -8.92 16.31 11.29
N GLU A 170 -9.69 15.24 11.08
CA GLU A 170 -9.40 13.92 11.66
C GLU A 170 -8.03 13.40 11.23
N ALA A 171 -7.69 13.53 9.95
CA ALA A 171 -6.38 13.14 9.42
C ALA A 171 -5.22 13.96 10.02
N LYS A 172 -5.37 15.29 10.13
CA LYS A 172 -4.33 16.15 10.75
C LYS A 172 -4.14 15.85 12.24
N MET A 173 -5.22 15.60 12.98
CA MET A 173 -5.13 15.19 14.40
C MET A 173 -4.48 13.81 14.56
N ALA A 174 -4.82 12.85 13.70
CA ALA A 174 -4.18 11.55 13.66
C ALA A 174 -2.69 11.66 13.32
N GLY A 175 -2.34 12.49 12.33
CA GLY A 175 -0.95 12.77 11.95
C GLY A 175 -0.12 13.37 13.09
N LEU A 176 -0.68 14.32 13.85
CA LEU A 176 -0.02 14.88 15.04
C LEU A 176 0.25 13.80 16.09
N HIS A 177 -0.70 12.93 16.36
CA HIS A 177 -0.53 11.79 17.27
C HIS A 177 0.58 10.84 16.77
N GLN A 178 0.62 10.53 15.49
CA GLN A 178 1.65 9.69 14.86
C GLN A 178 3.04 10.32 14.99
N LEU A 179 3.18 11.63 14.79
CA LEU A 179 4.45 12.35 15.00
C LEU A 179 4.96 12.19 16.44
N VAL A 180 4.06 12.29 17.44
CA VAL A 180 4.43 12.07 18.86
C VAL A 180 4.86 10.61 19.10
N GLN A 181 4.17 9.64 18.50
CA GLN A 181 4.53 8.23 18.62
C GLN A 181 5.89 7.95 17.97
N MET A 182 6.15 8.54 16.79
CA MET A 182 7.42 8.43 16.09
C MET A 182 8.56 9.02 16.92
N ALA A 183 8.40 10.24 17.45
CA ALA A 183 9.39 10.89 18.29
C ALA A 183 9.72 10.09 19.57
N ARG A 184 8.78 9.27 20.03
CA ARG A 184 8.95 8.37 21.18
C ARG A 184 9.38 6.95 20.79
N SER A 185 9.56 6.67 19.49
CA SER A 185 9.79 5.32 18.94
C SER A 185 8.75 4.29 19.40
N ASN A 186 7.52 4.74 19.67
CA ASN A 186 6.41 3.93 20.18
C ASN A 186 5.34 3.74 19.09
N PHE A 187 5.68 2.97 18.05
CA PHE A 187 4.77 2.59 16.98
C PHE A 187 4.85 1.07 16.74
N PRO A 188 3.74 0.43 16.30
CA PRO A 188 3.71 -1.01 16.07
C PRO A 188 4.59 -1.42 14.88
N ARG A 189 5.12 -2.63 14.93
CA ARG A 189 5.93 -3.22 13.87
C ARG A 189 5.48 -4.66 13.63
N PRO A 190 4.81 -4.96 12.51
CA PRO A 190 4.39 -4.09 11.40
C PRO A 190 3.18 -3.21 11.75
N ILE A 191 2.91 -2.19 10.91
CA ILE A 191 1.71 -1.36 11.01
C ILE A 191 0.60 -1.99 10.16
N PHE A 192 -0.52 -2.32 10.80
CA PHE A 192 -1.71 -2.85 10.12
C PHE A 192 -2.78 -1.77 9.92
N ALA A 193 -3.56 -1.88 8.83
CA ALA A 193 -4.64 -0.94 8.52
C ALA A 193 -5.75 -0.93 9.60
N SER A 194 -5.99 -2.06 10.27
CA SER A 194 -6.97 -2.18 11.36
C SER A 194 -6.69 -1.30 12.57
N GLU A 195 -5.45 -0.84 12.73
CA GLU A 195 -5.06 0.10 13.80
C GLU A 195 -5.33 1.56 13.43
N ARG A 196 -5.69 1.83 12.18
CA ARG A 196 -6.04 3.16 11.68
C ARG A 196 -7.56 3.33 11.67
N LYS A 197 -8.04 4.40 12.26
CA LYS A 197 -9.46 4.79 12.25
C LYS A 197 -9.94 5.35 10.90
N VAL A 198 -9.05 5.47 9.90
CA VAL A 198 -9.39 5.97 8.57
C VAL A 198 -9.76 4.79 7.68
N GLU A 199 -11.03 4.61 7.46
CA GLU A 199 -11.59 3.61 6.56
C GLU A 199 -11.49 4.14 5.11
N ILE A 200 -10.81 3.37 4.25
CA ILE A 200 -10.75 3.68 2.81
C ILE A 200 -12.01 3.05 2.20
N THR A 201 -12.96 3.90 1.86
CA THR A 201 -14.23 3.49 1.22
C THR A 201 -14.09 3.42 -0.29
N SER A 202 -15.00 2.69 -0.95
CA SER A 202 -15.11 2.64 -2.42
C SER A 202 -15.22 4.03 -3.05
N GLU A 203 -15.81 5.01 -2.35
CA GLU A 203 -15.91 6.40 -2.82
C GLU A 203 -14.53 7.02 -3.14
N ALA A 204 -13.48 6.69 -2.37
CA ALA A 204 -12.13 7.17 -2.65
C ALA A 204 -11.59 6.66 -3.99
N CYS A 205 -11.93 5.42 -4.35
CA CYS A 205 -11.55 4.79 -5.61
C CYS A 205 -12.35 5.35 -6.80
N GLU A 206 -13.64 5.56 -6.60
CA GLU A 206 -14.57 6.01 -7.64
C GLU A 206 -14.32 7.44 -8.12
N ARG A 207 -13.56 8.24 -7.39
CA ARG A 207 -13.11 9.57 -7.86
C ARG A 207 -12.29 9.50 -9.15
N CYS A 208 -11.58 8.40 -9.38
CA CYS A 208 -10.76 8.17 -10.57
C CYS A 208 -11.19 6.93 -11.35
N HIS A 209 -11.72 5.91 -10.69
CA HIS A 209 -12.17 4.66 -11.27
C HIS A 209 -13.70 4.65 -11.35
N TRP A 210 -14.26 5.24 -12.40
CA TRP A 210 -15.72 5.27 -12.58
C TRP A 210 -16.27 3.87 -12.84
N ARG A 211 -17.38 3.54 -12.23
CA ARG A 211 -18.01 2.22 -12.30
C ARG A 211 -18.24 1.77 -13.75
N GLU A 212 -18.61 2.68 -14.66
CA GLU A 212 -18.88 2.39 -16.06
C GLU A 212 -17.64 1.88 -16.81
N HIS A 213 -16.44 2.31 -16.43
CA HIS A 213 -15.17 1.86 -17.02
C HIS A 213 -14.69 0.52 -16.44
N LEU A 214 -15.15 0.15 -15.24
CA LEU A 214 -14.77 -1.12 -14.59
C LEU A 214 -15.48 -2.34 -15.19
N TRP A 215 -16.38 -2.14 -16.12
CA TRP A 215 -17.24 -3.18 -16.69
C TRP A 215 -16.68 -3.83 -17.96
N ALA A 216 -15.59 -3.34 -18.49
CA ALA A 216 -14.98 -3.91 -19.67
C ALA A 216 -14.20 -5.20 -19.33
N PRO A 217 -14.36 -6.27 -20.13
CA PRO A 217 -13.49 -7.42 -20.03
C PRO A 217 -12.04 -7.01 -20.25
N ARG A 218 -11.15 -7.55 -19.43
CA ARG A 218 -9.72 -7.28 -19.52
C ARG A 218 -8.99 -8.48 -20.08
N PHE A 219 -8.18 -8.25 -21.11
CA PHE A 219 -7.39 -9.27 -21.77
C PHE A 219 -5.91 -8.95 -21.60
N ASP A 220 -5.26 -9.65 -20.68
CA ASP A 220 -3.88 -9.41 -20.30
C ASP A 220 -2.98 -10.56 -20.73
N GLY A 221 -1.78 -10.22 -21.22
CA GLY A 221 -0.72 -11.18 -21.49
C GLY A 221 0.19 -11.37 -20.28
N TYR A 222 0.44 -12.59 -19.92
CA TYR A 222 1.32 -12.98 -18.82
C TYR A 222 2.47 -13.84 -19.33
N SER A 223 3.64 -13.66 -18.77
CA SER A 223 4.78 -14.55 -18.94
C SER A 223 5.29 -14.98 -17.58
N ARG A 224 5.46 -16.27 -17.42
CA ARG A 224 5.99 -16.91 -16.21
C ARG A 224 7.16 -17.79 -16.58
N PHE A 225 8.09 -17.95 -15.67
CA PHE A 225 9.27 -18.79 -15.87
C PHE A 225 9.19 -20.03 -14.97
N GLY A 226 9.66 -21.16 -15.49
CA GLY A 226 9.71 -22.41 -14.76
C GLY A 226 10.90 -22.45 -13.79
N TYR A 227 10.84 -23.35 -12.82
CA TYR A 227 11.93 -23.63 -11.88
C TYR A 227 12.93 -24.64 -12.44
N ASP A 228 12.78 -25.00 -13.72
CA ASP A 228 13.65 -25.91 -14.45
C ASP A 228 15.02 -25.28 -14.77
N LEU A 229 15.93 -26.10 -15.29
CA LEU A 229 17.31 -25.69 -15.62
C LEU A 229 17.39 -24.54 -16.62
N ARG A 230 16.39 -24.39 -17.48
CA ARG A 230 16.34 -23.35 -18.50
C ARG A 230 15.52 -22.14 -18.10
N SER A 231 14.93 -22.17 -16.89
CA SER A 231 13.93 -21.20 -16.50
C SER A 231 12.93 -20.96 -17.64
N THR A 232 12.31 -22.06 -18.12
CA THR A 232 11.53 -22.06 -19.36
C THR A 232 10.39 -21.06 -19.30
N ARG A 233 10.39 -20.10 -20.24
CA ARG A 233 9.33 -19.08 -20.33
C ARG A 233 8.04 -19.71 -20.87
N ARG A 234 6.94 -19.44 -20.16
CA ARG A 234 5.58 -19.79 -20.59
C ARG A 234 4.75 -18.53 -20.69
N SER A 235 4.13 -18.32 -21.84
CA SER A 235 3.25 -17.16 -22.06
C SER A 235 1.82 -17.63 -22.23
N PHE A 236 0.90 -16.90 -21.61
CA PHE A 236 -0.53 -17.12 -21.75
C PHE A 236 -1.26 -15.78 -21.64
N HIS A 237 -2.49 -15.76 -22.09
CA HIS A 237 -3.37 -14.61 -21.96
C HIS A 237 -4.52 -14.98 -21.04
N LEU A 238 -4.91 -14.04 -20.21
CA LEU A 238 -6.01 -14.15 -19.29
C LEU A 238 -7.11 -13.17 -19.71
N LEU A 239 -8.25 -13.69 -20.10
CA LEU A 239 -9.47 -12.90 -20.25
C LEU A 239 -10.16 -12.89 -18.89
N THR A 240 -10.03 -11.80 -18.17
CA THR A 240 -10.80 -11.56 -16.94
C THR A 240 -12.10 -10.87 -17.31
N ASN A 241 -13.22 -11.44 -16.87
CA ASN A 241 -14.54 -10.86 -17.08
C ASN A 241 -15.07 -10.26 -15.76
N PRO A 242 -14.66 -9.06 -15.39
CA PRO A 242 -15.04 -8.46 -14.11
C PRO A 242 -16.52 -8.09 -14.06
N SER A 243 -17.18 -7.96 -15.21
CA SER A 243 -18.52 -7.41 -15.31
C SER A 243 -19.62 -8.39 -15.73
N GLY A 244 -19.30 -9.65 -16.08
CA GLY A 244 -20.31 -10.62 -16.52
C GLY A 244 -21.23 -10.09 -17.62
N SER A 245 -20.65 -9.42 -18.60
CA SER A 245 -21.37 -8.65 -19.60
C SER A 245 -22.40 -9.50 -20.33
N ARG A 246 -23.68 -9.14 -20.27
CA ARG A 246 -24.74 -9.67 -21.14
C ARG A 246 -24.41 -9.55 -22.63
N ARG A 247 -23.52 -8.62 -23.02
CA ARG A 247 -23.03 -8.45 -24.41
C ARG A 247 -22.26 -9.66 -24.94
N PHE A 248 -21.68 -10.49 -24.06
CA PHE A 248 -20.92 -11.69 -24.46
C PHE A 248 -21.64 -13.01 -24.16
N GLY A 249 -22.95 -12.96 -23.94
CA GLY A 249 -23.78 -14.17 -23.77
C GLY A 249 -23.57 -14.95 -22.46
N THR A 250 -22.91 -14.37 -21.48
CA THR A 250 -22.75 -14.98 -20.16
C THR A 250 -23.78 -14.39 -19.19
N GLU A 251 -24.69 -15.21 -18.67
CA GLU A 251 -25.65 -14.83 -17.62
C GLU A 251 -25.01 -14.68 -16.23
N ARG A 252 -23.68 -14.71 -16.16
CA ARG A 252 -22.94 -14.73 -14.89
C ARG A 252 -22.75 -13.33 -14.34
N ALA A 253 -22.91 -13.20 -13.03
CA ALA A 253 -22.74 -11.94 -12.33
C ALA A 253 -21.28 -11.43 -12.42
N PRO A 254 -21.07 -10.13 -12.62
CA PRO A 254 -19.73 -9.52 -12.69
C PRO A 254 -19.02 -9.59 -11.34
N ALA A 255 -17.68 -9.66 -11.34
CA ALA A 255 -16.91 -9.60 -10.11
C ALA A 255 -17.15 -8.27 -9.34
N HIS A 256 -17.28 -7.15 -10.05
CA HIS A 256 -17.55 -5.85 -9.45
C HIS A 256 -18.95 -5.70 -8.84
N TRP A 257 -19.90 -6.57 -9.21
CA TRP A 257 -21.22 -6.61 -8.56
C TRP A 257 -21.13 -6.82 -7.05
N HIS A 258 -20.06 -7.47 -6.56
CA HIS A 258 -19.88 -7.72 -5.14
C HIS A 258 -19.82 -6.44 -4.29
N ALA A 259 -19.35 -5.33 -4.87
CA ALA A 259 -19.26 -4.03 -4.21
C ALA A 259 -20.35 -3.05 -4.68
N GLU A 260 -21.35 -3.52 -5.45
CA GLU A 260 -22.48 -2.69 -5.88
C GLU A 260 -23.64 -2.81 -4.89
N ASP A 261 -24.25 -1.67 -4.56
CA ASP A 261 -25.52 -1.55 -3.84
C ASP A 261 -25.65 -2.43 -2.58
N GLU A 262 -24.53 -2.59 -1.82
CA GLU A 262 -24.49 -3.44 -0.62
C GLU A 262 -24.93 -4.89 -0.89
N ALA A 263 -24.73 -5.36 -2.12
CA ALA A 263 -25.18 -6.68 -2.56
C ALA A 263 -24.55 -7.83 -1.77
N ILE A 264 -23.35 -7.62 -1.26
CA ILE A 264 -22.62 -8.61 -0.46
C ILE A 264 -22.20 -7.97 0.86
N SER A 265 -22.51 -8.67 1.95
CA SER A 265 -21.88 -8.41 3.24
C SER A 265 -21.25 -9.71 3.77
N PHE A 266 -20.26 -9.55 4.63
CA PHE A 266 -19.51 -10.68 5.16
C PHE A 266 -19.08 -10.45 6.61
N ARG A 267 -18.68 -11.54 7.27
CA ARG A 267 -18.03 -11.51 8.58
C ARG A 267 -16.73 -12.30 8.52
N ALA A 268 -15.64 -11.64 8.83
CA ALA A 268 -14.33 -12.26 8.87
C ALA A 268 -14.03 -12.85 10.26
N ALA A 269 -13.22 -13.90 10.30
CA ALA A 269 -12.72 -14.50 11.53
C ALA A 269 -11.39 -13.91 12.00
N ASP A 270 -10.74 -13.08 11.17
CA ASP A 270 -9.47 -12.45 11.47
C ASP A 270 -9.39 -11.03 10.93
N ALA A 271 -8.56 -10.18 11.56
CA ALA A 271 -8.40 -8.78 11.20
C ALA A 271 -7.79 -8.54 9.80
N ARG A 272 -7.12 -9.54 9.22
CA ARG A 272 -6.59 -9.47 7.84
C ARG A 272 -7.61 -9.91 6.81
N LYS A 273 -8.80 -10.33 7.24
CA LYS A 273 -9.90 -10.81 6.39
C LYS A 273 -9.47 -11.97 5.47
N GLN A 274 -8.57 -12.84 5.94
CA GLN A 274 -8.14 -14.01 5.17
C GLN A 274 -9.04 -15.21 5.34
N SER A 275 -9.81 -15.27 6.42
CA SER A 275 -10.87 -16.24 6.64
C SER A 275 -12.21 -15.52 6.73
N ILE A 276 -13.12 -15.85 5.83
CA ILE A 276 -14.47 -15.27 5.75
C ILE A 276 -15.49 -16.41 5.86
N PRO A 277 -15.85 -16.84 7.09
CA PRO A 277 -16.74 -18.00 7.28
C PRO A 277 -18.20 -17.73 6.95
N TRP A 278 -18.63 -16.45 6.90
CA TRP A 278 -20.02 -16.07 6.73
C TRP A 278 -20.15 -14.99 5.67
N VAL A 279 -21.07 -15.22 4.72
CA VAL A 279 -21.36 -14.30 3.60
C VAL A 279 -22.87 -14.20 3.43
N LYS A 280 -23.39 -12.99 3.28
CA LYS A 280 -24.78 -12.70 2.96
C LYS A 280 -24.87 -12.05 1.59
N VAL A 281 -25.75 -12.59 0.78
CA VAL A 281 -26.03 -12.09 -0.58
C VAL A 281 -27.42 -11.48 -0.58
N VAL A 282 -27.53 -10.21 -0.92
CA VAL A 282 -28.81 -9.51 -1.13
C VAL A 282 -29.09 -9.49 -2.63
N ARG A 283 -30.21 -10.02 -3.05
CA ARG A 283 -30.63 -10.03 -4.45
C ARG A 283 -31.37 -8.75 -4.82
N ARG A 284 -31.47 -8.47 -6.11
CA ARG A 284 -32.20 -7.29 -6.63
C ARG A 284 -33.69 -7.26 -6.28
N ASP A 285 -34.29 -8.40 -5.97
CA ASP A 285 -35.68 -8.52 -5.49
C ASP A 285 -35.84 -8.28 -3.98
N GLY A 286 -34.74 -7.91 -3.29
CA GLY A 286 -34.70 -7.68 -1.85
C GLY A 286 -34.60 -8.96 -1.00
N THR A 287 -34.62 -10.15 -1.62
CA THR A 287 -34.39 -11.40 -0.87
C THR A 287 -32.92 -11.56 -0.52
N SER A 288 -32.63 -12.16 0.63
CA SER A 288 -31.27 -12.42 1.05
C SER A 288 -31.03 -13.91 1.28
N VAL A 289 -29.82 -14.37 0.96
CA VAL A 289 -29.36 -15.72 1.21
C VAL A 289 -28.03 -15.64 1.95
N THR A 290 -27.92 -16.41 3.03
CA THR A 290 -26.68 -16.53 3.80
C THR A 290 -25.99 -17.84 3.43
N TYR A 291 -24.66 -17.76 3.28
CA TYR A 291 -23.79 -18.89 3.04
C TYR A 291 -22.76 -18.97 4.16
N GLU A 292 -22.52 -20.15 4.68
CA GLU A 292 -21.58 -20.39 5.78
C GLU A 292 -20.59 -21.50 5.40
N ASP A 293 -19.34 -21.35 5.83
CA ASP A 293 -18.37 -22.44 5.83
C ASP A 293 -18.50 -23.20 7.17
N PRO A 294 -19.10 -24.42 7.18
CA PRO A 294 -19.41 -25.11 8.42
C PRO A 294 -18.18 -25.44 9.26
N GLU A 295 -17.06 -25.74 8.58
CA GLU A 295 -15.80 -26.08 9.27
C GLU A 295 -15.17 -24.86 9.93
N ALA A 296 -15.15 -23.73 9.23
CA ALA A 296 -14.62 -22.49 9.75
C ALA A 296 -15.54 -21.91 10.85
N MET A 297 -16.86 -22.02 10.69
CA MET A 297 -17.83 -21.64 11.72
C MET A 297 -17.66 -22.48 13.00
N ALA A 298 -17.44 -23.76 12.88
CA ALA A 298 -17.22 -24.64 14.05
C ALA A 298 -15.93 -24.28 14.82
N LYS A 299 -14.91 -23.78 14.13
CA LYS A 299 -13.63 -23.36 14.74
C LYS A 299 -13.67 -21.98 15.38
N GLY A 300 -14.56 -21.07 14.95
CA GLY A 300 -14.46 -19.68 15.36
C GLY A 300 -15.75 -18.85 15.38
N ALA A 301 -16.95 -19.45 15.37
CA ALA A 301 -18.22 -18.72 15.34
C ALA A 301 -18.38 -17.66 16.46
N ALA A 302 -17.78 -17.89 17.62
CA ALA A 302 -17.85 -16.97 18.77
C ALA A 302 -16.97 -15.71 18.61
N THR A 303 -16.08 -15.66 17.62
CA THR A 303 -15.07 -14.60 17.45
C THR A 303 -15.17 -13.86 16.12
N LEU A 304 -16.28 -14.04 15.38
CA LEU A 304 -16.45 -13.31 14.11
C LEU A 304 -16.50 -11.80 14.33
N LEU A 305 -15.79 -11.08 13.49
CA LEU A 305 -15.85 -9.63 13.41
C LEU A 305 -17.27 -9.17 13.04
N PRO A 306 -17.62 -7.90 13.28
CA PRO A 306 -18.89 -7.34 12.84
C PRO A 306 -19.18 -7.60 11.35
N GLU A 307 -20.45 -7.58 10.97
CA GLU A 307 -20.86 -7.62 9.57
C GLU A 307 -20.42 -6.33 8.88
N GLU A 308 -19.77 -6.48 7.72
CA GLU A 308 -19.29 -5.38 6.89
C GLU A 308 -19.80 -5.58 5.46
N SER A 309 -20.15 -4.48 4.77
CA SER A 309 -20.41 -4.50 3.33
C SER A 309 -19.11 -4.65 2.57
N MET A 310 -19.14 -5.37 1.43
CA MET A 310 -17.95 -5.58 0.60
C MET A 310 -17.60 -4.30 -0.16
N GLU A 311 -16.35 -3.88 -0.02
CA GLU A 311 -15.78 -2.70 -0.62
C GLU A 311 -14.68 -3.05 -1.65
N CYS A 312 -14.30 -2.10 -2.51
CA CYS A 312 -13.22 -2.29 -3.48
C CYS A 312 -11.93 -2.80 -2.82
N ILE A 313 -11.63 -2.29 -1.63
CA ILE A 313 -10.43 -2.63 -0.87
C ILE A 313 -10.42 -4.07 -0.33
N ASP A 314 -11.55 -4.74 -0.23
CA ASP A 314 -11.62 -6.12 0.25
C ASP A 314 -11.08 -7.11 -0.80
N CYS A 315 -11.11 -6.72 -2.08
CA CYS A 315 -10.49 -7.46 -3.18
C CYS A 315 -9.18 -6.81 -3.61
N HIS A 316 -9.18 -5.50 -3.89
CA HIS A 316 -7.98 -4.73 -4.24
C HIS A 316 -7.29 -4.21 -2.98
N SER A 317 -6.84 -5.11 -2.11
CA SER A 317 -6.34 -4.76 -0.77
C SER A 317 -5.01 -3.98 -0.78
N ARG A 318 -4.28 -3.97 -1.91
CA ARG A 318 -2.97 -3.35 -2.03
C ARG A 318 -2.77 -2.55 -3.33
N PRO A 319 -3.66 -1.63 -3.70
CA PRO A 319 -3.57 -0.95 -5.00
C PRO A 319 -2.30 -0.11 -5.17
N ALA A 320 -1.83 0.53 -4.09
CA ALA A 320 -0.64 1.38 -4.08
C ALA A 320 0.53 0.85 -3.25
N HIS A 321 0.36 -0.26 -2.54
CA HIS A 321 1.36 -0.80 -1.61
C HIS A 321 1.57 -2.29 -1.86
N GLN A 322 1.87 -2.67 -3.10
CA GLN A 322 2.10 -4.05 -3.49
C GLN A 322 3.47 -4.52 -3.01
N PHE A 323 3.51 -5.64 -2.31
CA PHE A 323 4.72 -6.39 -2.00
C PHE A 323 4.71 -7.66 -2.85
N PRO A 324 5.32 -7.62 -4.05
CA PRO A 324 5.32 -8.78 -4.92
C PRO A 324 6.01 -9.97 -4.24
N THR A 325 5.46 -11.15 -4.44
CA THR A 325 6.09 -12.37 -3.94
C THR A 325 7.42 -12.60 -4.63
N PRO A 326 8.34 -13.39 -4.04
CA PRO A 326 9.62 -13.72 -4.67
C PRO A 326 9.46 -14.25 -6.09
N ASP A 327 8.47 -15.14 -6.31
CA ASP A 327 8.17 -15.70 -7.63
C ASP A 327 7.77 -14.62 -8.65
N GLU A 328 6.87 -13.72 -8.25
CA GLU A 328 6.43 -12.61 -9.11
C GLU A 328 7.52 -11.59 -9.40
N ALA A 329 8.29 -11.24 -8.40
CA ALA A 329 9.37 -10.27 -8.55
C ALA A 329 10.45 -10.77 -9.52
N ILE A 330 10.83 -12.03 -9.39
CA ILE A 330 11.81 -12.67 -10.30
C ILE A 330 11.22 -12.85 -11.70
N ASP A 331 9.94 -13.24 -11.85
CA ASP A 331 9.30 -13.29 -13.17
C ASP A 331 9.30 -11.93 -13.87
N ARG A 332 9.05 -10.84 -13.14
CA ARG A 332 9.11 -9.48 -13.68
C ARG A 332 10.53 -9.13 -14.13
N ALA A 333 11.55 -9.45 -13.34
CA ALA A 333 12.96 -9.19 -13.67
C ALA A 333 13.44 -10.02 -14.88
N LEU A 334 13.07 -11.29 -14.96
CA LEU A 334 13.35 -12.15 -16.12
C LEU A 334 12.63 -11.67 -17.38
N ASN A 335 11.38 -11.22 -17.27
CA ASN A 335 10.64 -10.64 -18.41
C ASN A 335 11.23 -9.31 -18.87
N ALA A 336 11.70 -8.49 -17.97
CA ALA A 336 12.39 -7.23 -18.26
C ALA A 336 13.80 -7.42 -18.82
N GLY A 337 14.37 -8.64 -18.65
CA GLY A 337 15.75 -8.94 -19.04
C GLY A 337 16.82 -8.37 -18.10
N THR A 338 16.43 -7.87 -16.91
CA THR A 338 17.37 -7.42 -15.88
C THR A 338 18.07 -8.58 -15.19
N ILE A 339 17.43 -9.76 -15.22
CA ILE A 339 18.05 -11.05 -14.89
C ILE A 339 18.11 -11.88 -16.17
N ASP A 340 19.29 -12.38 -16.53
CA ASP A 340 19.50 -13.21 -17.72
C ASP A 340 19.01 -14.65 -17.49
N SER A 341 17.98 -15.06 -18.20
CA SER A 341 17.40 -16.41 -18.14
C SER A 341 18.34 -17.51 -18.66
N SER A 342 19.45 -17.16 -19.30
CA SER A 342 20.46 -18.13 -19.77
C SER A 342 21.28 -18.73 -18.65
N LEU A 343 21.27 -18.15 -17.44
CA LEU A 343 21.87 -18.74 -16.25
C LEU A 343 21.07 -19.99 -15.83
N PRO A 344 21.72 -21.15 -15.66
CA PRO A 344 21.02 -22.39 -15.32
C PRO A 344 20.21 -22.29 -14.03
N ALA A 345 18.93 -22.62 -14.08
CA ALA A 345 18.01 -22.61 -12.93
C ALA A 345 17.99 -21.27 -12.15
N ILE A 346 18.25 -20.15 -12.82
CA ILE A 346 18.35 -18.84 -12.15
C ILE A 346 17.07 -18.47 -11.40
N LYS A 347 15.90 -18.79 -11.96
CA LYS A 347 14.64 -18.52 -11.25
C LYS A 347 14.61 -19.23 -9.89
N LYS A 348 15.03 -20.50 -9.84
CA LYS A 348 15.06 -21.28 -8.60
C LYS A 348 16.01 -20.65 -7.57
N ALA A 349 17.22 -20.31 -7.99
CA ALA A 349 18.23 -19.69 -7.12
C ALA A 349 17.77 -18.34 -6.58
N ALA A 350 17.24 -17.48 -7.47
CA ALA A 350 16.84 -16.13 -7.12
C ALA A 350 15.60 -16.10 -6.21
N VAL A 351 14.59 -16.94 -6.47
CA VAL A 351 13.40 -17.05 -5.60
C VAL A 351 13.79 -17.57 -4.22
N ALA A 352 14.66 -18.58 -4.15
CA ALA A 352 15.14 -19.10 -2.87
C ALA A 352 15.90 -18.04 -2.05
N ALA A 353 16.71 -17.21 -2.72
CA ALA A 353 17.39 -16.09 -2.08
C ALA A 353 16.41 -15.02 -1.58
N LEU A 354 15.40 -14.64 -2.38
CA LEU A 354 14.42 -13.62 -1.97
C LEU A 354 13.50 -14.08 -0.84
N ALA A 355 13.25 -15.38 -0.70
CA ALA A 355 12.36 -15.93 0.33
C ALA A 355 13.00 -15.92 1.73
N LYS A 356 14.28 -15.60 1.86
CA LYS A 356 15.00 -15.61 3.14
C LYS A 356 15.08 -14.21 3.75
N ALA A 357 15.06 -14.16 5.08
CA ALA A 357 15.44 -12.98 5.84
C ALA A 357 16.95 -13.03 6.16
N TYR A 358 17.63 -11.90 6.07
CA TYR A 358 19.06 -11.78 6.31
C TYR A 358 19.34 -10.82 7.48
N ALA A 359 20.03 -11.32 8.51
CA ALA A 359 20.38 -10.54 9.69
C ALA A 359 21.45 -9.48 9.39
N ASP A 360 22.43 -9.81 8.54
CA ASP A 360 23.58 -8.96 8.22
C ASP A 360 23.40 -8.10 6.97
N GLY A 361 22.15 -7.96 6.51
CA GLY A 361 21.80 -7.18 5.32
C GLY A 361 21.63 -8.02 4.05
N ALA A 362 20.82 -7.49 3.14
CA ALA A 362 20.41 -8.19 1.92
C ALA A 362 21.57 -8.53 0.99
N ALA A 363 22.50 -7.60 0.79
CA ALA A 363 23.57 -7.76 -0.21
C ALA A 363 24.46 -8.97 0.06
N ALA A 364 24.93 -9.14 1.30
CA ALA A 364 25.77 -10.28 1.67
C ALA A 364 24.99 -11.60 1.66
N GLY A 365 23.76 -11.59 2.18
CA GLY A 365 22.93 -12.78 2.27
C GLY A 365 22.48 -13.31 0.91
N VAL A 366 21.97 -12.44 0.03
CA VAL A 366 21.58 -12.78 -1.35
C VAL A 366 22.76 -13.31 -2.14
N ARG A 367 23.94 -12.65 -2.04
CA ARG A 367 25.17 -13.09 -2.68
C ARG A 367 25.53 -14.51 -2.24
N ALA A 368 25.66 -14.73 -0.93
CA ALA A 368 26.06 -16.02 -0.38
C ALA A 368 25.10 -17.15 -0.80
N GLU A 369 23.80 -16.88 -0.84
CA GLU A 369 22.81 -17.86 -1.25
C GLU A 369 22.93 -18.23 -2.73
N ILE A 370 23.04 -17.24 -3.62
CA ILE A 370 23.15 -17.47 -5.06
C ILE A 370 24.50 -18.11 -5.40
N GLU A 371 25.61 -17.60 -4.87
CA GLU A 371 26.94 -18.19 -5.09
C GLU A 371 27.02 -19.62 -4.56
N GLY A 372 26.44 -19.87 -3.37
CA GLY A 372 26.38 -21.22 -2.80
C GLY A 372 25.57 -22.19 -3.66
N PHE A 373 24.43 -21.73 -4.21
CA PHE A 373 23.64 -22.53 -5.14
C PHE A 373 24.43 -22.91 -6.38
N TYR A 374 25.10 -21.95 -7.01
CA TYR A 374 25.89 -22.21 -8.22
C TYR A 374 27.16 -22.99 -7.96
N GLY A 375 27.87 -22.75 -6.87
CA GLY A 375 29.04 -23.51 -6.45
C GLY A 375 28.72 -24.97 -6.20
N THR A 376 27.56 -25.28 -5.64
CA THR A 376 27.13 -26.66 -5.35
C THR A 376 26.63 -27.40 -6.58
N ASN A 377 25.88 -26.73 -7.49
CA ASN A 377 25.14 -27.40 -8.56
C ASN A 377 25.77 -27.25 -9.94
N PHE A 378 26.62 -26.22 -10.16
CA PHE A 378 27.12 -25.82 -11.48
C PHE A 378 28.61 -25.43 -11.48
N GLU A 379 29.41 -26.04 -10.61
CA GLU A 379 30.85 -25.78 -10.49
C GLU A 379 31.53 -25.87 -11.86
N GLY A 380 32.24 -24.82 -12.24
CA GLY A 380 32.96 -24.72 -13.52
C GLY A 380 32.17 -24.14 -14.70
N SER A 381 30.83 -24.29 -14.75
CA SER A 381 30.03 -23.75 -15.88
C SER A 381 29.72 -22.24 -15.73
N VAL A 382 29.85 -21.72 -14.51
CA VAL A 382 29.51 -20.31 -14.18
C VAL A 382 30.72 -19.40 -14.27
N LEU A 383 31.95 -19.93 -14.20
CA LEU A 383 33.18 -19.13 -14.31
C LEU A 383 33.25 -18.32 -15.60
N ALA A 384 32.77 -18.88 -16.73
CA ALA A 384 32.69 -18.17 -18.00
C ALA A 384 31.60 -17.09 -18.06
N ARG A 385 30.70 -17.01 -17.06
CA ARG A 385 29.56 -16.11 -17.00
C ARG A 385 29.52 -15.29 -15.72
N GLN A 386 30.63 -15.06 -15.08
CA GLN A 386 30.73 -14.39 -13.80
C GLN A 386 30.10 -12.99 -13.83
N GLN A 387 30.30 -12.21 -14.90
CA GLN A 387 29.67 -10.89 -15.03
C GLN A 387 28.14 -10.96 -15.07
N THR A 388 27.58 -11.96 -15.75
CA THR A 388 26.13 -12.19 -15.82
C THR A 388 25.57 -12.59 -14.45
N LEU A 389 26.29 -13.45 -13.72
CA LEU A 389 25.92 -13.83 -12.36
C LEU A 389 25.96 -12.65 -11.40
N GLU A 390 27.00 -11.82 -11.47
CA GLU A 390 27.12 -10.59 -10.68
C GLU A 390 25.97 -9.60 -10.97
N ALA A 391 25.55 -9.48 -12.23
CA ALA A 391 24.41 -8.67 -12.60
C ALA A 391 23.12 -9.22 -11.99
N ALA A 392 22.91 -10.53 -12.04
CA ALA A 392 21.75 -11.16 -11.42
C ALA A 392 21.74 -10.99 -9.90
N ILE A 393 22.88 -11.15 -9.22
CA ILE A 393 23.01 -10.94 -7.77
C ILE A 393 22.63 -9.49 -7.40
N ARG A 394 23.14 -8.50 -8.14
CA ARG A 394 22.81 -7.09 -7.89
C ARG A 394 21.30 -6.83 -8.04
N GLU A 395 20.68 -7.37 -9.10
CA GLU A 395 19.24 -7.17 -9.32
C GLU A 395 18.41 -7.87 -8.24
N VAL A 396 18.74 -9.11 -7.86
CA VAL A 396 18.04 -9.82 -6.78
C VAL A 396 18.20 -9.09 -5.45
N THR A 397 19.39 -8.53 -5.17
CA THR A 397 19.61 -7.69 -3.99
C THR A 397 18.72 -6.45 -4.00
N ALA A 398 18.69 -5.73 -5.12
CA ALA A 398 17.85 -4.55 -5.26
C ALA A 398 16.35 -4.86 -5.14
N ILE A 399 15.91 -6.04 -5.62
CA ILE A 399 14.54 -6.52 -5.40
C ILE A 399 14.30 -6.78 -3.92
N HIS A 400 15.22 -7.46 -3.23
CA HIS A 400 15.09 -7.78 -1.81
C HIS A 400 14.91 -6.49 -0.97
N GLU A 401 15.73 -5.47 -1.23
CA GLU A 401 15.67 -4.18 -0.55
C GLU A 401 14.34 -3.43 -0.77
N ARG A 402 13.62 -3.75 -1.86
CA ARG A 402 12.29 -3.17 -2.16
C ARG A 402 11.12 -3.94 -1.56
N VAL A 403 11.31 -5.19 -1.14
CA VAL A 403 10.21 -6.06 -0.69
C VAL A 403 10.36 -6.57 0.74
N ALA A 404 11.53 -6.40 1.35
CA ALA A 404 11.82 -6.87 2.72
C ALA A 404 12.36 -5.72 3.58
N PHE A 405 11.67 -5.43 4.69
CA PHE A 405 11.97 -4.34 5.61
C PHE A 405 12.07 -4.90 7.04
N PRO A 406 13.24 -5.43 7.43
CA PRO A 406 13.42 -6.12 8.71
C PRO A 406 13.12 -5.23 9.92
N GLU A 407 13.48 -3.94 9.87
CA GLU A 407 13.23 -2.99 10.94
C GLU A 407 11.74 -2.84 11.24
N MET A 408 10.91 -2.84 10.20
CA MET A 408 9.46 -2.76 10.33
C MET A 408 8.79 -4.14 10.40
N ARG A 409 9.54 -5.24 10.31
CA ARG A 409 9.03 -6.61 10.23
C ARG A 409 8.02 -6.78 9.10
N VAL A 410 8.32 -6.15 7.95
CA VAL A 410 7.49 -6.21 6.76
C VAL A 410 8.22 -6.96 5.67
N ASP A 411 7.52 -7.89 5.07
CA ASP A 411 7.90 -8.61 3.86
C ASP A 411 6.64 -8.90 3.02
N TRP A 412 6.79 -9.62 1.92
CA TRP A 412 5.70 -9.98 1.03
C TRP A 412 4.58 -10.83 1.69
N THR A 413 4.85 -11.50 2.83
CA THR A 413 3.86 -12.31 3.57
C THR A 413 3.04 -11.47 4.56
N THR A 414 3.54 -10.31 4.93
CA THR A 414 2.98 -9.49 6.02
C THR A 414 1.60 -8.94 5.65
N HIS A 415 1.44 -8.54 4.39
CA HIS A 415 0.25 -7.88 3.90
C HIS A 415 -0.32 -8.62 2.69
N PRO A 416 -1.35 -9.45 2.86
CA PRO A 416 -1.98 -10.18 1.76
C PRO A 416 -2.50 -9.29 0.65
N ASP A 417 -2.28 -9.68 -0.61
CA ASP A 417 -2.94 -9.11 -1.78
C ASP A 417 -4.06 -10.05 -2.22
N ASN A 418 -5.30 -9.60 -2.11
CA ASN A 418 -6.50 -10.37 -2.43
C ASN A 418 -7.00 -10.16 -3.86
N SER A 419 -6.29 -9.40 -4.70
CA SER A 419 -6.64 -9.17 -6.10
C SER A 419 -6.53 -10.42 -6.97
N GLY A 420 -5.82 -11.45 -6.47
CA GLY A 420 -5.70 -12.77 -7.07
C GLY A 420 -5.94 -13.87 -6.04
N HIS A 421 -5.61 -15.12 -6.41
CA HIS A 421 -5.76 -16.28 -5.53
C HIS A 421 -4.57 -17.25 -5.63
N ARG A 422 -3.44 -16.77 -6.16
CA ARG A 422 -2.28 -17.62 -6.39
C ARG A 422 -1.44 -17.81 -5.14
N GLU A 423 -1.16 -16.72 -4.43
CA GLU A 423 -0.30 -16.69 -3.25
C GLU A 423 -1.12 -16.53 -1.95
N PHE A 424 -2.23 -15.84 -2.07
CA PHE A 424 -3.21 -15.64 -1.01
C PHE A 424 -4.56 -16.15 -1.47
N PRO A 425 -5.47 -16.53 -0.55
CA PRO A 425 -6.75 -17.13 -0.95
C PRO A 425 -7.60 -16.24 -1.85
N GLY A 426 -7.51 -14.89 -1.73
CA GLY A 426 -8.23 -13.96 -2.59
C GLY A 426 -9.71 -14.30 -2.73
N CYS A 427 -10.18 -14.57 -3.96
CA CYS A 427 -11.56 -14.95 -4.22
C CYS A 427 -11.95 -16.30 -3.55
N PHE A 428 -10.99 -17.18 -3.29
CA PHE A 428 -11.23 -18.46 -2.62
C PHE A 428 -11.53 -18.34 -1.13
N ARG A 429 -11.46 -17.14 -0.55
CA ARG A 429 -11.99 -16.87 0.79
C ARG A 429 -13.49 -17.24 0.88
N CYS A 430 -14.21 -17.08 -0.25
CA CYS A 430 -15.63 -17.41 -0.39
C CYS A 430 -15.89 -18.48 -1.46
N HIS A 431 -15.19 -18.45 -2.61
CA HIS A 431 -15.43 -19.30 -3.78
C HIS A 431 -14.63 -20.62 -3.79
N ALA A 432 -14.35 -21.18 -2.62
CA ALA A 432 -13.65 -22.46 -2.48
C ALA A 432 -14.57 -23.69 -2.45
N GLY A 433 -15.87 -23.52 -2.69
CA GLY A 433 -16.85 -24.61 -2.65
C GLY A 433 -17.22 -25.10 -1.24
N ARG A 434 -16.85 -24.36 -0.18
CA ARG A 434 -17.12 -24.71 1.22
C ARG A 434 -18.34 -24.01 1.80
N HIS A 435 -18.71 -22.87 1.26
CA HIS A 435 -19.83 -22.07 1.73
C HIS A 435 -21.15 -22.64 1.25
N VAL A 436 -22.02 -22.99 2.18
CA VAL A 436 -23.30 -23.66 1.91
C VAL A 436 -24.43 -22.85 2.55
N SER A 437 -25.55 -22.70 1.81
CA SER A 437 -26.76 -22.07 2.36
C SER A 437 -27.56 -23.06 3.22
N ALA A 438 -28.53 -22.55 3.96
CA ALA A 438 -29.44 -23.36 4.76
C ALA A 438 -30.19 -24.42 3.93
N GLU A 439 -30.43 -24.16 2.64
CA GLU A 439 -31.08 -25.06 1.69
C GLU A 439 -30.09 -26.04 1.05
N GLY A 440 -28.83 -26.07 1.48
CA GLY A 440 -27.80 -26.96 0.95
C GLY A 440 -27.18 -26.51 -0.38
N LYS A 441 -27.43 -25.29 -0.82
CA LYS A 441 -26.85 -24.75 -2.05
C LYS A 441 -25.46 -24.24 -1.80
N THR A 442 -24.48 -24.74 -2.52
CA THR A 442 -23.07 -24.27 -2.43
C THR A 442 -22.85 -23.02 -3.25
N LEU A 443 -22.03 -22.10 -2.72
CA LEU A 443 -21.57 -20.93 -3.44
C LEU A 443 -20.70 -21.38 -4.62
N ALA A 444 -20.91 -20.76 -5.80
CA ALA A 444 -20.25 -21.17 -7.03
C ALA A 444 -18.72 -21.08 -6.90
N SER A 445 -18.01 -22.11 -7.37
CA SER A 445 -16.54 -22.25 -7.29
C SER A 445 -15.88 -22.63 -8.64
N ASP A 446 -16.62 -22.52 -9.73
CA ASP A 446 -16.12 -22.81 -11.09
C ASP A 446 -15.11 -21.74 -11.56
N CYS A 447 -13.95 -22.18 -12.05
CA CYS A 447 -12.87 -21.27 -12.50
C CYS A 447 -13.30 -20.33 -13.63
N GLY A 448 -14.13 -20.83 -14.57
CA GLY A 448 -14.69 -20.05 -15.67
C GLY A 448 -15.68 -18.97 -15.24
N LEU A 449 -16.00 -18.88 -13.93
CA LEU A 449 -16.82 -17.80 -13.37
C LEU A 449 -16.15 -16.43 -13.53
N CYS A 450 -14.84 -16.39 -13.34
CA CYS A 450 -14.07 -15.13 -13.27
C CYS A 450 -13.19 -14.89 -14.49
N HIS A 451 -12.65 -15.94 -15.13
CA HIS A 451 -11.66 -15.79 -16.19
C HIS A 451 -11.61 -16.99 -17.15
N ARG A 452 -10.94 -16.77 -18.31
CA ARG A 452 -10.57 -17.81 -19.27
C ARG A 452 -9.12 -17.64 -19.67
N PHE A 453 -8.44 -18.76 -19.90
CA PHE A 453 -7.05 -18.79 -20.35
C PHE A 453 -6.98 -18.97 -21.87
N TYR A 454 -6.03 -18.30 -22.51
CA TYR A 454 -5.68 -18.44 -23.91
C TYR A 454 -4.16 -18.57 -24.05
N ALA A 455 -3.71 -19.42 -24.96
CA ALA A 455 -2.30 -19.53 -25.31
C ALA A 455 -2.13 -19.41 -26.83
N PRO A 456 -0.94 -18.99 -27.33
CA PRO A 456 -0.62 -19.05 -28.74
C PRO A 456 -0.71 -20.49 -29.25
N ALA A 457 -1.38 -20.71 -30.37
CA ALA A 457 -1.36 -22.00 -31.04
C ALA A 457 0.05 -22.29 -31.57
N THR A 458 0.47 -23.55 -31.54
CA THR A 458 1.84 -23.98 -31.86
C THR A 458 2.28 -23.57 -33.26
N ASP A 459 1.34 -23.51 -34.22
CA ASP A 459 1.62 -23.31 -35.66
C ASP A 459 0.94 -22.07 -36.25
N SER A 460 0.36 -21.20 -35.46
CA SER A 460 -0.37 -20.03 -35.96
C SER A 460 -0.28 -18.82 -35.05
N ARG A 461 -0.61 -17.65 -35.63
CA ARG A 461 -0.79 -16.41 -34.83
C ARG A 461 -2.11 -16.38 -34.06
N ASN A 462 -2.89 -17.45 -34.10
CA ASN A 462 -4.17 -17.55 -33.45
C ASN A 462 -3.98 -17.94 -31.96
N LEU A 463 -4.89 -17.50 -31.13
CA LEU A 463 -4.98 -17.92 -29.74
C LEU A 463 -5.97 -19.08 -29.65
N ILE A 464 -5.61 -20.08 -28.86
CA ILE A 464 -6.50 -21.18 -28.50
C ILE A 464 -6.94 -21.02 -27.04
N GLU A 465 -8.22 -21.24 -26.80
CA GLU A 465 -8.76 -21.26 -25.44
C GLU A 465 -8.29 -22.53 -24.73
N LEU A 466 -7.77 -22.35 -23.53
CA LEU A 466 -7.36 -23.42 -22.64
C LEU A 466 -8.48 -23.73 -21.65
N ALA A 467 -8.36 -24.84 -20.92
CA ALA A 467 -9.28 -25.15 -19.83
C ALA A 467 -9.34 -23.98 -18.83
N ALA A 468 -10.55 -23.66 -18.37
CA ALA A 468 -10.78 -22.52 -17.48
C ALA A 468 -10.03 -22.61 -16.14
N ASP A 469 -9.72 -23.83 -15.70
CA ASP A 469 -8.93 -24.14 -14.52
C ASP A 469 -7.42 -23.95 -14.74
N GLY A 470 -6.99 -23.63 -15.97
CA GLY A 470 -5.58 -23.48 -16.32
C GLY A 470 -4.79 -24.79 -16.27
N SER A 471 -5.46 -25.95 -16.25
CA SER A 471 -4.81 -27.27 -16.10
C SER A 471 -3.73 -27.53 -17.15
N SER A 472 -3.90 -27.02 -18.38
CA SER A 472 -2.90 -27.10 -19.45
C SER A 472 -1.66 -26.25 -19.21
N LEU A 473 -1.68 -25.31 -18.28
CA LEU A 473 -0.54 -24.47 -17.90
C LEU A 473 0.23 -25.05 -16.72
N HIS A 474 -0.34 -26.01 -16.01
CA HIS A 474 0.31 -26.63 -14.87
C HIS A 474 1.42 -27.60 -15.30
N PRO A 475 2.52 -27.69 -14.55
CA PRO A 475 3.57 -28.66 -14.80
C PRO A 475 3.14 -30.12 -14.56
N PHE A 476 2.01 -30.31 -13.87
CA PHE A 476 1.47 -31.62 -13.53
C PHE A 476 0.11 -31.89 -14.18
N SER A 477 -0.15 -33.14 -14.49
CA SER A 477 -1.50 -33.56 -14.88
C SER A 477 -2.43 -33.51 -13.68
N HIS A 478 -3.51 -32.74 -13.78
CA HIS A 478 -4.58 -32.72 -12.78
C HIS A 478 -5.39 -34.01 -12.70
N ALA A 479 -5.17 -34.97 -13.63
CA ALA A 479 -5.93 -36.21 -13.69
C ALA A 479 -5.92 -36.98 -12.37
N ASN A 480 -4.83 -36.91 -11.62
CA ASN A 480 -4.71 -37.61 -10.33
C ASN A 480 -5.09 -36.72 -9.13
N HIS A 481 -5.30 -35.43 -9.32
CA HIS A 481 -5.59 -34.44 -8.29
C HIS A 481 -6.94 -33.73 -8.49
N GLY A 482 -7.78 -34.20 -9.42
CA GLY A 482 -9.04 -33.54 -9.79
C GLY A 482 -10.09 -33.40 -8.67
N LYS A 483 -9.85 -34.01 -7.51
CA LYS A 483 -10.68 -33.86 -6.30
C LYS A 483 -10.06 -32.93 -5.25
N VAL A 484 -8.84 -32.47 -5.48
CA VAL A 484 -8.15 -31.56 -4.57
C VAL A 484 -8.51 -30.13 -4.98
N ALA A 485 -8.99 -29.34 -4.03
CA ALA A 485 -9.32 -27.95 -4.29
C ALA A 485 -8.06 -27.16 -4.71
N CYS A 486 -8.18 -26.30 -5.72
CA CYS A 486 -7.05 -25.54 -6.29
C CYS A 486 -6.26 -24.79 -5.22
N TRP A 487 -6.95 -24.16 -4.27
CA TRP A 487 -6.34 -23.42 -3.18
C TRP A 487 -5.50 -24.29 -2.23
N THR A 488 -5.71 -25.60 -2.17
CA THR A 488 -4.87 -26.50 -1.34
C THR A 488 -3.42 -26.50 -1.82
N CYS A 489 -3.20 -26.34 -3.13
CA CYS A 489 -1.87 -26.22 -3.71
C CYS A 489 -1.43 -24.76 -3.87
N HIS A 490 -2.35 -23.80 -3.89
CA HIS A 490 -2.11 -22.38 -4.10
C HIS A 490 -2.31 -21.53 -2.84
N SER A 491 -2.41 -22.14 -1.66
CA SER A 491 -2.56 -21.45 -0.38
C SER A 491 -1.24 -21.20 0.35
N GLY A 492 -0.12 -21.65 -0.20
CA GLY A 492 1.16 -21.59 0.47
C GLY A 492 1.90 -20.26 0.24
N THR A 493 2.44 -19.72 1.31
CA THR A 493 3.20 -18.46 1.32
C THR A 493 4.63 -18.59 0.77
N VAL A 494 5.07 -19.75 0.31
CA VAL A 494 6.49 -20.03 0.05
C VAL A 494 6.77 -20.50 -1.37
N SER A 495 5.81 -21.05 -2.08
CA SER A 495 5.99 -21.53 -3.45
C SER A 495 4.63 -21.66 -4.13
N PRO A 496 4.52 -21.33 -5.44
CA PRO A 496 3.33 -21.69 -6.22
C PRO A 496 3.16 -23.20 -6.37
N TYR A 497 4.08 -23.97 -5.84
CA TYR A 497 4.03 -25.42 -5.75
C TYR A 497 3.89 -25.78 -4.29
N ALA A 498 2.74 -26.36 -3.92
CA ALA A 498 2.62 -27.04 -2.64
C ALA A 498 3.80 -27.97 -2.47
N ASP A 499 4.35 -28.02 -1.28
CA ASP A 499 5.28 -29.07 -0.95
C ASP A 499 4.53 -30.39 -1.07
N CYS A 500 4.82 -31.11 -2.13
CA CYS A 500 4.18 -32.40 -2.41
C CYS A 500 4.35 -33.39 -1.23
N SER A 501 5.36 -33.17 -0.39
CA SER A 501 5.63 -33.95 0.81
C SER A 501 4.54 -33.79 1.89
N THR A 502 3.75 -32.74 1.84
CA THR A 502 2.60 -32.53 2.75
C THR A 502 1.53 -33.64 2.57
N CYS A 503 1.35 -34.12 1.34
CA CYS A 503 0.38 -35.16 1.02
C CYS A 503 1.05 -36.47 0.57
N HIS A 504 2.26 -36.40 0.06
CA HIS A 504 3.05 -37.52 -0.43
C HIS A 504 4.29 -37.69 0.45
N PRO A 505 4.35 -38.69 1.35
CA PRO A 505 5.57 -38.92 2.12
C PRO A 505 6.74 -39.14 1.16
N ALA A 506 7.82 -38.43 1.38
CA ALA A 506 9.03 -38.58 0.59
C ALA A 506 9.43 -40.05 0.54
N PRO A 507 9.73 -40.61 -0.64
CA PRO A 507 10.19 -42.00 -0.72
C PRO A 507 11.44 -42.17 0.12
N ALA A 508 11.33 -42.98 1.18
CA ALA A 508 12.37 -43.11 2.20
C ALA A 508 13.66 -43.77 1.65
N THR A 509 13.60 -44.41 0.50
CA THR A 509 14.74 -45.09 -0.13
C THR A 509 14.53 -45.16 -1.64
N GLY A 510 15.57 -44.83 -2.42
CA GLY A 510 15.57 -45.00 -3.88
C GLY A 510 16.26 -43.86 -4.62
N LYS A 511 16.44 -44.00 -5.92
CA LYS A 511 17.05 -42.99 -6.82
C LYS A 511 16.35 -41.61 -6.86
N HIS A 512 15.20 -41.48 -6.19
CA HIS A 512 14.45 -40.24 -6.00
C HIS A 512 14.90 -39.43 -4.77
N ALA A 513 15.84 -39.91 -3.97
CA ALA A 513 16.52 -39.14 -2.93
C ALA A 513 17.38 -38.02 -3.53
N MET A 514 17.03 -37.55 -4.71
CA MET A 514 17.79 -36.53 -5.43
C MET A 514 17.38 -35.12 -5.06
N ARG A 515 18.39 -34.28 -5.04
CA ARG A 515 18.50 -32.84 -4.85
C ARG A 515 17.57 -31.97 -5.71
N PHE A 516 16.59 -32.52 -6.41
CA PHE A 516 15.70 -31.82 -7.33
C PHE A 516 14.23 -32.06 -6.98
N GLU A 517 13.45 -31.00 -7.05
CA GLU A 517 12.00 -31.06 -6.85
C GLU A 517 11.32 -31.89 -7.95
N CYS A 518 10.17 -32.48 -7.63
CA CYS A 518 9.39 -33.34 -8.54
C CYS A 518 9.11 -32.66 -9.91
N SER A 519 8.99 -31.33 -9.93
CA SER A 519 8.77 -30.51 -11.13
C SER A 519 9.88 -30.58 -12.18
N VAL A 520 11.11 -30.93 -11.78
CA VAL A 520 12.24 -31.06 -12.72
C VAL A 520 12.12 -32.32 -13.57
N CYS A 521 11.62 -33.39 -13.01
CA CYS A 521 11.48 -34.69 -13.69
C CYS A 521 10.08 -34.92 -14.26
N HIS A 522 9.05 -34.28 -13.70
CA HIS A 522 7.65 -34.46 -14.10
C HIS A 522 7.12 -33.29 -14.94
N GLN A 523 7.90 -32.83 -15.94
CA GLN A 523 7.46 -31.78 -16.87
C GLN A 523 6.46 -32.31 -17.92
N PRO A 524 5.44 -31.50 -18.28
CA PRO A 524 4.58 -31.83 -19.41
C PRO A 524 5.40 -31.83 -20.71
N GLY A 525 5.37 -32.93 -21.45
CA GLY A 525 6.04 -33.07 -22.74
C GLY A 525 7.35 -33.85 -22.72
N LEU A 526 7.89 -34.25 -21.58
CA LEU A 526 8.84 -35.34 -21.54
C LEU A 526 8.04 -36.64 -21.69
N ALA A 527 8.29 -37.36 -22.80
CA ALA A 527 7.74 -38.67 -23.05
C ALA A 527 7.86 -39.53 -21.79
N LYS A 528 6.84 -40.35 -21.51
CA LYS A 528 6.82 -41.29 -20.41
C LYS A 528 8.20 -41.91 -20.23
N VAL A 529 8.92 -41.49 -19.22
CA VAL A 529 10.07 -42.23 -18.74
C VAL A 529 9.48 -43.49 -18.16
N SER A 530 9.53 -44.54 -18.94
CA SER A 530 9.13 -45.87 -18.51
C SER A 530 9.87 -46.20 -17.21
N GLY A 531 9.15 -46.59 -16.17
CA GLY A 531 9.47 -46.61 -14.75
C GLY A 531 10.71 -47.34 -14.28
N THR A 532 11.84 -47.19 -14.88
CA THR A 532 13.09 -47.83 -14.43
C THR A 532 14.35 -46.97 -14.49
N SER A 533 14.28 -45.68 -14.85
CA SER A 533 15.48 -44.86 -14.90
C SER A 533 15.18 -43.39 -14.58
N CYS A 534 15.11 -43.07 -13.31
CA CYS A 534 15.53 -41.80 -12.71
C CYS A 534 16.52 -42.08 -11.63
#